data_50e1bc278fc238611dfc9f49aeca929a
#
_entry.id   50e1bc278fc238611dfc9f49aeca929a
#
_cell.length_a   1.000
_cell.length_b   1.000
_cell.length_c   1.000
_cell.angle_alpha   90.00
_cell.angle_beta   90.00
_cell.angle_gamma   90.00
#
_symmetry.space_group_name_H-M   'P 1'
#
loop_
_entity.id
_entity.type
_entity.pdbx_description
1 polymer ?
#
loop_
_entity_poly.entity_id
_entity_poly.type
_entity_poly.pdbx_seq_one_letter_code
_entity_poly.pdbx_strand_id
1 'polypeptide(L)'
;MKYVASCSCGKDSLAMILALIEKAWPLDYVVFFDAGKEFKSIYRNWEKLKKILDKHGIRYACLQPPQSFDYYFAEHEVKTRDGKPKTGYSWCGGRCRWMTKIKVRAINHFYDQFGTEPIVEYVGIARDEPDRLTMQRSERTVKVYPLALMGMTENDCLVKCYKNGFDWREDNGIDLYDVLDRVSCWCCGNKNLAELRAIYRYLPEYWEALKAMQSRTDKPFRDEATIDQLQIRFDREDKKQ
;
A
#
# COMPACT_ATOMS: atom_id res chain seq x y z
N MET A 1 -15.02 -2.39 23.31
CA MET A 1 -13.92 -2.88 22.44
C MET A 1 -14.30 -2.58 21.01
N LYS A 2 -13.36 -2.12 20.18
CA LYS A 2 -13.57 -1.82 18.75
C LYS A 2 -12.78 -2.77 17.88
N TYR A 3 -13.37 -3.19 16.78
CA TYR A 3 -12.76 -4.09 15.80
C TYR A 3 -12.54 -3.32 14.51
N VAL A 4 -11.27 -3.16 14.11
CA VAL A 4 -10.88 -2.31 12.97
C VAL A 4 -10.02 -3.12 12.01
N ALA A 5 -10.38 -3.18 10.74
CA ALA A 5 -9.56 -3.79 9.70
C ALA A 5 -8.76 -2.72 8.95
N SER A 6 -7.43 -2.89 8.91
CA SER A 6 -6.56 -2.11 8.03
C SER A 6 -6.67 -2.61 6.60
N CYS A 7 -7.09 -1.73 5.68
CA CYS A 7 -7.24 -2.03 4.26
C CYS A 7 -6.21 -1.27 3.43
N SER A 8 -5.56 -1.96 2.50
CA SER A 8 -4.73 -1.36 1.44
C SER A 8 -5.34 -1.59 0.05
N CYS A 9 -6.49 -2.25 -0.02
CA CYS A 9 -7.11 -2.73 -1.25
C CYS A 9 -6.22 -3.63 -2.14
N GLY A 10 -5.11 -4.15 -1.61
CA GLY A 10 -4.39 -5.29 -2.14
C GLY A 10 -5.09 -6.60 -1.79
N LYS A 11 -4.72 -7.71 -2.45
CA LYS A 11 -5.36 -9.03 -2.35
C LYS A 11 -5.59 -9.51 -0.91
N ASP A 12 -4.56 -9.38 -0.07
CA ASP A 12 -4.61 -9.92 1.29
C ASP A 12 -5.58 -9.15 2.19
N SER A 13 -5.54 -7.81 2.14
CA SER A 13 -6.44 -6.99 2.94
C SER A 13 -7.90 -7.12 2.49
N LEU A 14 -8.17 -7.24 1.19
CA LEU A 14 -9.52 -7.48 0.67
C LEU A 14 -10.01 -8.87 1.04
N ALA A 15 -9.20 -9.92 0.82
CA ALA A 15 -9.55 -11.28 1.19
C ALA A 15 -9.84 -11.42 2.69
N MET A 16 -9.06 -10.75 3.53
CA MET A 16 -9.29 -10.70 4.97
C MET A 16 -10.66 -10.11 5.30
N ILE A 17 -10.99 -8.94 4.75
CA ILE A 17 -12.28 -8.29 5.02
C ILE A 17 -13.45 -9.16 4.56
N LEU A 18 -13.36 -9.74 3.35
CA LEU A 18 -14.35 -10.66 2.83
C LEU A 18 -14.52 -11.90 3.73
N ALA A 19 -13.40 -12.46 4.23
CA ALA A 19 -13.45 -13.61 5.13
C ALA A 19 -14.03 -13.28 6.51
N LEU A 20 -13.73 -12.09 7.06
CA LEU A 20 -14.33 -11.61 8.30
C LEU A 20 -15.84 -11.48 8.17
N ILE A 21 -16.33 -10.89 7.08
CA ILE A 21 -17.78 -10.75 6.80
C ILE A 21 -18.42 -12.13 6.64
N GLU A 22 -17.86 -13.01 5.82
CA GLU A 22 -18.38 -14.36 5.57
C GLU A 22 -18.51 -15.20 6.84
N LYS A 23 -17.51 -15.08 7.73
CA LYS A 23 -17.49 -15.81 9.01
C LYS A 23 -18.16 -15.06 10.17
N ALA A 24 -18.81 -13.95 9.88
CA ALA A 24 -19.48 -13.10 10.88
C ALA A 24 -18.58 -12.72 12.08
N TRP A 25 -17.29 -12.48 11.84
CA TRP A 25 -16.41 -11.96 12.86
C TRP A 25 -16.76 -10.49 13.17
N PRO A 26 -16.59 -10.04 14.41
CA PRO A 26 -16.84 -8.64 14.74
C PRO A 26 -15.99 -7.70 13.87
N LEU A 27 -16.62 -6.72 13.21
CA LEU A 27 -15.95 -5.73 12.39
C LEU A 27 -16.73 -4.41 12.43
N ASP A 28 -16.21 -3.44 13.18
CA ASP A 28 -16.84 -2.13 13.33
C ASP A 28 -16.43 -1.15 12.23
N TYR A 29 -15.16 -1.19 11.83
CA TYR A 29 -14.58 -0.26 10.88
C TYR A 29 -13.60 -0.92 9.91
N VAL A 30 -13.61 -0.44 8.68
CA VAL A 30 -12.54 -0.66 7.71
C VAL A 30 -11.85 0.67 7.44
N VAL A 31 -10.51 0.70 7.58
CA VAL A 31 -9.72 1.92 7.41
C VAL A 31 -8.77 1.76 6.23
N PHE A 32 -8.94 2.58 5.22
CA PHE A 32 -8.03 2.74 4.09
C PHE A 32 -7.20 4.02 4.28
N PHE A 33 -5.89 3.93 4.11
CA PHE A 33 -5.04 5.11 4.08
C PHE A 33 -4.56 5.35 2.66
N ASP A 34 -5.02 6.44 2.06
CA ASP A 34 -4.66 6.87 0.72
C ASP A 34 -3.49 7.85 0.78
N ALA A 35 -2.34 7.43 0.28
CA ALA A 35 -1.17 8.29 0.11
C ALA A 35 -1.21 9.15 -1.17
N GLY A 36 -2.22 8.99 -2.02
CA GLY A 36 -2.34 9.66 -3.33
C GLY A 36 -1.39 9.10 -4.40
N LYS A 37 -0.82 7.91 -4.20
CA LYS A 37 0.14 7.26 -5.11
C LYS A 37 -0.19 5.77 -5.35
N GLU A 38 -1.45 5.40 -5.17
CA GLU A 38 -1.91 4.06 -5.46
C GLU A 38 -2.21 3.91 -6.97
N PHE A 39 -2.21 2.66 -7.46
CA PHE A 39 -2.67 2.34 -8.80
C PHE A 39 -4.18 2.60 -8.93
N LYS A 40 -4.69 2.87 -10.14
CA LYS A 40 -6.10 3.17 -10.38
C LYS A 40 -7.02 2.03 -9.95
N SER A 41 -6.60 0.79 -10.16
CA SER A 41 -7.34 -0.41 -9.72
C SER A 41 -7.57 -0.46 -8.20
N ILE A 42 -6.64 0.07 -7.39
CA ILE A 42 -6.80 0.17 -5.93
C ILE A 42 -8.00 1.06 -5.59
N TYR A 43 -8.12 2.22 -6.24
CA TYR A 43 -9.25 3.12 -6.01
C TYR A 43 -10.58 2.50 -6.47
N ARG A 44 -10.59 1.81 -7.63
CA ARG A 44 -11.78 1.08 -8.09
C ARG A 44 -12.19 -0.02 -7.10
N ASN A 45 -11.24 -0.75 -6.55
CA ASN A 45 -11.49 -1.78 -5.54
C ASN A 45 -12.00 -1.17 -4.23
N TRP A 46 -11.50 -0.02 -3.82
CA TRP A 46 -12.03 0.70 -2.67
C TRP A 46 -13.51 1.08 -2.87
N GLU A 47 -13.89 1.60 -4.03
CA GLU A 47 -15.28 1.94 -4.34
C GLU A 47 -16.19 0.69 -4.36
N LYS A 48 -15.69 -0.45 -4.88
CA LYS A 48 -16.41 -1.73 -4.81
C LYS A 48 -16.58 -2.21 -3.36
N LEU A 49 -15.51 -2.13 -2.57
CA LEU A 49 -15.53 -2.54 -1.17
C LEU A 49 -16.54 -1.74 -0.35
N LYS A 50 -16.59 -0.42 -0.52
CA LYS A 50 -17.56 0.44 0.20
C LYS A 50 -18.99 -0.06 0.02
N LYS A 51 -19.40 -0.46 -1.19
CA LYS A 51 -20.75 -0.99 -1.46
C LYS A 51 -21.03 -2.28 -0.68
N ILE A 52 -20.00 -3.12 -0.49
CA ILE A 52 -20.11 -4.34 0.32
C ILE A 52 -20.25 -3.97 1.80
N LEU A 53 -19.42 -3.05 2.28
CA LEU A 53 -19.45 -2.60 3.68
C LEU A 53 -20.79 -1.95 4.04
N ASP A 54 -21.33 -1.09 3.16
CA ASP A 54 -22.65 -0.47 3.32
C ASP A 54 -23.76 -1.54 3.46
N LYS A 55 -23.74 -2.57 2.60
CA LYS A 55 -24.69 -3.68 2.66
C LYS A 55 -24.66 -4.44 4.00
N HIS A 56 -23.51 -4.50 4.63
CA HIS A 56 -23.31 -5.17 5.92
C HIS A 56 -23.34 -4.24 7.12
N GLY A 57 -23.61 -2.93 6.94
CA GLY A 57 -23.65 -1.94 8.00
C GLY A 57 -22.30 -1.69 8.68
N ILE A 58 -21.19 -1.99 7.99
CA ILE A 58 -19.82 -1.80 8.48
C ILE A 58 -19.35 -0.40 8.11
N ARG A 59 -18.90 0.36 9.09
CA ARG A 59 -18.37 1.72 8.87
C ARG A 59 -17.00 1.68 8.23
N TYR A 60 -16.66 2.72 7.48
CA TYR A 60 -15.34 2.84 6.87
C TYR A 60 -14.82 4.27 6.91
N ALA A 61 -13.50 4.41 6.82
CA ALA A 61 -12.83 5.68 6.73
C ALA A 61 -11.71 5.62 5.68
N CYS A 62 -11.61 6.68 4.86
CA CYS A 62 -10.46 6.92 4.01
C CYS A 62 -9.63 8.02 4.66
N LEU A 63 -8.45 7.66 5.15
CA LEU A 63 -7.52 8.58 5.78
C LEU A 63 -6.51 9.07 4.76
N GLN A 64 -6.13 10.33 4.83
CA GLN A 64 -5.14 10.94 3.96
C GLN A 64 -4.03 11.62 4.77
N PRO A 65 -2.85 11.83 4.20
CA PRO A 65 -1.85 12.65 4.83
C PRO A 65 -2.31 14.12 4.89
N PRO A 66 -1.85 14.91 5.88
CA PRO A 66 -2.22 16.34 6.03
C PRO A 66 -1.84 17.21 4.81
N GLN A 67 -0.80 16.80 4.08
CA GLN A 67 -0.36 17.42 2.83
C GLN A 67 -0.15 16.31 1.79
N SER A 68 -0.11 16.68 0.51
CA SER A 68 0.06 15.74 -0.59
C SER A 68 1.39 14.96 -0.47
N PHE A 69 1.42 13.78 -1.08
CA PHE A 69 2.67 13.03 -1.21
C PHE A 69 3.76 13.86 -1.89
N ASP A 70 3.39 14.59 -2.94
CA ASP A 70 4.31 15.42 -3.73
C ASP A 70 4.91 16.56 -2.92
N TYR A 71 4.12 17.17 -2.04
CA TYR A 71 4.63 18.15 -1.08
C TYR A 71 5.71 17.54 -0.18
N TYR A 72 5.41 16.40 0.44
CA TYR A 72 6.40 15.74 1.30
C TYR A 72 7.63 15.27 0.52
N PHE A 73 7.43 14.82 -0.70
CA PHE A 73 8.50 14.31 -1.55
C PHE A 73 9.50 15.40 -1.93
N ALA A 74 9.04 16.62 -2.31
CA ALA A 74 9.87 17.62 -2.96
C ALA A 74 9.94 18.98 -2.25
N GLU A 75 8.99 19.32 -1.36
CA GLU A 75 8.84 20.70 -0.86
C GLU A 75 8.96 20.82 0.66
N HIS A 76 8.63 19.76 1.39
CA HIS A 76 8.66 19.75 2.84
C HIS A 76 10.07 20.03 3.40
N GLU A 77 10.18 20.99 4.31
CA GLU A 77 11.45 21.25 4.99
C GLU A 77 11.83 20.12 5.93
N VAL A 78 12.98 19.52 5.69
CA VAL A 78 13.50 18.39 6.48
C VAL A 78 14.75 18.85 7.24
N LYS A 79 14.75 18.71 8.57
CA LYS A 79 15.94 18.89 9.38
C LYS A 79 16.81 17.64 9.28
N THR A 80 18.01 17.79 8.75
CA THR A 80 19.02 16.71 8.70
C THR A 80 19.73 16.57 10.03
N ARG A 81 20.44 15.46 10.24
CA ARG A 81 21.19 15.23 11.51
C ARG A 81 22.33 16.22 11.72
N ASP A 82 22.93 16.72 10.64
CA ASP A 82 24.01 17.73 10.63
C ASP A 82 23.49 19.16 10.67
N GLY A 83 22.17 19.34 10.87
CA GLY A 83 21.52 20.65 11.00
C GLY A 83 21.35 21.41 9.70
N LYS A 84 21.76 20.86 8.56
CA LYS A 84 21.58 21.51 7.26
C LYS A 84 20.12 21.43 6.81
N PRO A 85 19.54 22.52 6.31
CA PRO A 85 18.19 22.48 5.74
C PRO A 85 18.20 21.61 4.47
N LYS A 86 17.19 20.75 4.33
CA LYS A 86 16.95 19.98 3.13
C LYS A 86 15.48 20.10 2.73
N THR A 87 15.22 20.27 1.46
CA THR A 87 13.87 20.30 0.90
C THR A 87 13.47 18.93 0.38
N GLY A 88 12.29 18.47 0.78
CA GLY A 88 11.73 17.18 0.41
C GLY A 88 12.44 15.96 1.02
N TYR A 89 11.65 14.91 1.28
CA TYR A 89 12.22 13.63 1.70
C TYR A 89 12.86 12.87 0.54
N SER A 90 12.38 13.11 -0.69
CA SER A 90 12.85 12.43 -1.90
C SER A 90 12.65 10.91 -1.85
N TRP A 91 13.30 10.16 -2.74
CA TRP A 91 13.26 8.71 -2.76
C TRP A 91 13.78 8.10 -1.46
N CYS A 92 13.09 7.06 -0.98
CA CYS A 92 13.59 6.23 0.11
C CYS A 92 14.37 5.05 -0.48
N GLY A 93 15.61 4.89 -0.09
CA GLY A 93 16.33 3.63 -0.31
C GLY A 93 15.66 2.55 0.54
N GLY A 94 14.89 1.67 -0.09
CA GLY A 94 14.11 0.66 0.60
C GLY A 94 12.82 1.21 1.24
N ARG A 95 12.55 0.85 2.50
CA ARG A 95 11.27 1.18 3.18
C ARG A 95 11.00 2.69 3.23
N CYS A 96 9.81 3.10 2.77
CA CYS A 96 9.35 4.49 2.84
C CYS A 96 9.03 4.90 4.28
N ARG A 97 10.05 5.35 5.03
CA ARG A 97 9.96 5.63 6.47
C ARG A 97 9.08 6.83 6.77
N TRP A 98 9.14 7.89 5.97
CA TRP A 98 8.41 9.13 6.23
C TRP A 98 6.91 8.96 6.00
N MET A 99 6.47 8.35 4.87
CA MET A 99 5.05 8.11 4.62
C MET A 99 4.48 7.06 5.60
N THR A 100 5.27 6.05 5.99
CA THR A 100 4.86 5.09 7.03
C THR A 100 4.58 5.79 8.36
N LYS A 101 5.42 6.75 8.77
CA LYS A 101 5.19 7.53 10.00
C LYS A 101 3.92 8.37 9.92
N ILE A 102 3.67 9.01 8.76
CA ILE A 102 2.46 9.81 8.52
C ILE A 102 1.22 8.91 8.59
N LYS A 103 1.24 7.76 7.93
CA LYS A 103 0.18 6.75 7.99
C LYS A 103 -0.12 6.31 9.42
N VAL A 104 0.90 5.95 10.19
CA VAL A 104 0.73 5.52 11.59
C VAL A 104 0.11 6.62 12.44
N ARG A 105 0.55 7.88 12.27
CA ARG A 105 -0.04 9.03 12.98
C ARG A 105 -1.52 9.23 12.61
N ALA A 106 -1.86 9.14 11.34
CA ALA A 106 -3.25 9.29 10.88
C ALA A 106 -4.14 8.18 11.46
N ILE A 107 -3.66 6.93 11.48
CA ILE A 107 -4.40 5.80 12.07
C ILE A 107 -4.57 6.00 13.58
N ASN A 108 -3.51 6.39 14.31
CA ASN A 108 -3.62 6.64 15.75
C ASN A 108 -4.59 7.78 16.05
N HIS A 109 -4.54 8.87 15.28
CA HIS A 109 -5.50 9.97 15.43
C HIS A 109 -6.94 9.52 15.13
N PHE A 110 -7.14 8.65 14.13
CA PHE A 110 -8.44 8.04 13.89
C PHE A 110 -8.91 7.20 15.09
N TYR A 111 -7.99 6.52 15.78
CA TYR A 111 -8.32 5.75 16.99
C TYR A 111 -8.68 6.62 18.19
N ASP A 112 -8.24 7.88 18.25
CA ASP A 112 -8.53 8.78 19.38
C ASP A 112 -10.03 9.00 19.58
N GLN A 113 -10.86 8.92 18.53
CA GLN A 113 -12.31 8.99 18.63
C GLN A 113 -12.95 7.89 19.50
N PHE A 114 -12.25 6.80 19.73
CA PHE A 114 -12.75 5.68 20.56
C PHE A 114 -12.38 5.83 22.04
N GLY A 115 -11.82 6.96 22.46
CA GLY A 115 -11.43 7.23 23.85
C GLY A 115 -10.48 6.14 24.37
N THR A 116 -10.79 5.51 25.48
CA THR A 116 -9.98 4.46 26.14
C THR A 116 -10.39 3.04 25.74
N GLU A 117 -11.33 2.88 24.80
CA GLU A 117 -11.77 1.54 24.38
C GLU A 117 -10.61 0.73 23.81
N PRO A 118 -10.43 -0.54 24.20
CA PRO A 118 -9.47 -1.44 23.56
C PRO A 118 -9.82 -1.66 22.09
N ILE A 119 -8.79 -1.74 21.26
CA ILE A 119 -8.91 -1.91 19.81
C ILE A 119 -8.29 -3.25 19.41
N VAL A 120 -9.05 -4.05 18.67
CA VAL A 120 -8.54 -5.19 17.91
C VAL A 120 -8.32 -4.71 16.47
N GLU A 121 -7.07 -4.68 16.06
CA GLU A 121 -6.68 -4.33 14.69
C GLU A 121 -6.46 -5.59 13.85
N TYR A 122 -7.33 -5.82 12.87
CA TYR A 122 -7.17 -6.88 11.89
C TYR A 122 -6.19 -6.46 10.79
N VAL A 123 -5.17 -7.27 10.57
CA VAL A 123 -4.12 -7.02 9.57
C VAL A 123 -4.05 -8.21 8.60
N GLY A 124 -4.15 -7.92 7.30
CA GLY A 124 -4.10 -8.92 6.23
C GLY A 124 -2.67 -9.39 5.97
N ILE A 125 -2.24 -10.41 6.70
CA ILE A 125 -0.99 -11.14 6.47
C ILE A 125 -1.36 -12.60 6.30
N ALA A 126 -0.95 -13.19 5.17
CA ALA A 126 -1.24 -14.56 4.81
C ALA A 126 -0.41 -15.56 5.64
N ARG A 127 -0.85 -16.83 5.66
CA ARG A 127 -0.19 -17.89 6.43
C ARG A 127 1.25 -18.15 5.96
N ASP A 128 1.50 -18.00 4.69
CA ASP A 128 2.79 -18.21 4.02
C ASP A 128 3.77 -17.02 4.11
N GLU A 129 3.43 -16.00 4.91
CA GLU A 129 4.31 -14.88 5.27
C GLU A 129 4.66 -14.89 6.79
N PRO A 130 5.21 -15.98 7.36
CA PRO A 130 5.38 -16.11 8.82
C PRO A 130 6.28 -15.04 9.43
N ASP A 131 7.29 -14.56 8.71
CA ASP A 131 8.23 -13.54 9.18
C ASP A 131 7.56 -12.18 9.43
N ARG A 132 6.35 -11.97 8.91
CA ARG A 132 5.55 -10.76 9.11
C ARG A 132 4.57 -10.88 10.28
N LEU A 133 4.36 -12.08 10.81
CA LEU A 133 3.47 -12.36 11.94
C LEU A 133 4.14 -11.98 13.26
N THR A 134 4.22 -10.70 13.57
CA THR A 134 4.80 -10.20 14.82
C THR A 134 3.72 -9.84 15.82
N MET A 135 3.79 -10.41 17.03
CA MET A 135 2.91 -10.01 18.13
C MET A 135 3.27 -8.58 18.59
N GLN A 136 2.62 -7.59 17.98
CA GLN A 136 2.71 -6.21 18.45
C GLN A 136 1.50 -5.92 19.33
N ARG A 137 1.78 -5.69 20.62
CA ARG A 137 0.80 -5.19 21.58
C ARG A 137 1.20 -3.78 22.00
N SER A 138 0.25 -2.87 21.99
CA SER A 138 0.33 -1.64 22.77
C SER A 138 -0.68 -1.75 23.91
N GLU A 139 -0.65 -0.84 24.86
CA GLU A 139 -1.62 -0.82 25.96
C GLU A 139 -3.07 -0.81 25.47
N ARG A 140 -3.31 -0.25 24.29
CA ARG A 140 -4.66 -0.04 23.74
C ARG A 140 -4.99 -0.91 22.53
N THR A 141 -4.00 -1.35 21.76
CA THR A 141 -4.21 -2.02 20.46
C THR A 141 -3.60 -3.41 20.45
N VAL A 142 -4.40 -4.40 20.06
CA VAL A 142 -3.95 -5.78 19.82
C VAL A 142 -4.10 -6.09 18.34
N LYS A 143 -3.01 -6.51 17.69
CA LYS A 143 -3.06 -6.96 16.29
C LYS A 143 -3.48 -8.42 16.22
N VAL A 144 -4.38 -8.69 15.30
CA VAL A 144 -4.84 -10.05 14.97
C VAL A 144 -4.66 -10.27 13.48
N TYR A 145 -4.26 -11.47 13.09
CA TYR A 145 -3.97 -11.87 11.72
C TYR A 145 -4.97 -12.94 11.23
N PRO A 146 -6.18 -12.52 10.80
CA PRO A 146 -7.27 -13.46 10.49
C PRO A 146 -6.92 -14.46 9.39
N LEU A 147 -6.21 -14.04 8.35
CA LEU A 147 -5.81 -14.93 7.24
C LEU A 147 -4.92 -16.08 7.73
N ALA A 148 -3.90 -15.76 8.54
CA ALA A 148 -3.02 -16.78 9.12
C ALA A 148 -3.80 -17.74 10.04
N LEU A 149 -4.72 -17.21 10.89
CA LEU A 149 -5.59 -18.03 11.75
C LEU A 149 -6.54 -18.92 10.94
N MET A 150 -6.99 -18.48 9.77
CA MET A 150 -7.84 -19.23 8.86
C MET A 150 -7.06 -20.16 7.92
N GLY A 151 -5.72 -20.16 8.00
CA GLY A 151 -4.86 -20.97 7.16
C GLY A 151 -4.78 -20.55 5.69
N MET A 152 -5.18 -19.31 5.36
CA MET A 152 -5.20 -18.80 4.00
C MET A 152 -3.81 -18.36 3.53
N THR A 153 -3.42 -18.82 2.34
CA THR A 153 -2.21 -18.42 1.63
C THR A 153 -2.44 -17.15 0.80
N GLU A 154 -1.37 -16.53 0.32
CA GLU A 154 -1.46 -15.41 -0.63
C GLU A 154 -2.25 -15.76 -1.89
N ASN A 155 -2.09 -17.00 -2.40
CA ASN A 155 -2.84 -17.49 -3.55
C ASN A 155 -4.35 -17.65 -3.22
N ASP A 156 -4.68 -18.19 -2.05
CA ASP A 156 -6.08 -18.29 -1.61
C ASP A 156 -6.74 -16.90 -1.52
N CYS A 157 -5.97 -15.90 -1.07
CA CYS A 157 -6.42 -14.51 -1.01
C CYS A 157 -6.75 -13.96 -2.41
N LEU A 158 -5.85 -14.18 -3.38
CA LEU A 158 -6.05 -13.73 -4.76
C LEU A 158 -7.30 -14.40 -5.39
N VAL A 159 -7.41 -15.74 -5.28
CA VAL A 159 -8.55 -16.49 -5.77
C VAL A 159 -9.86 -16.03 -5.12
N LYS A 160 -9.85 -15.78 -3.80
CA LYS A 160 -11.03 -15.27 -3.09
C LYS A 160 -11.46 -13.91 -3.61
N CYS A 161 -10.51 -13.01 -3.86
CA CYS A 161 -10.80 -11.69 -4.40
C CYS A 161 -11.42 -11.77 -5.79
N TYR A 162 -10.83 -12.54 -6.72
CA TYR A 162 -11.39 -12.71 -8.07
C TYR A 162 -12.79 -13.30 -8.05
N LYS A 163 -13.06 -14.32 -7.23
CA LYS A 163 -14.39 -14.91 -7.05
C LYS A 163 -15.45 -13.91 -6.56
N ASN A 164 -15.01 -12.86 -5.86
CA ASN A 164 -15.88 -11.80 -5.35
C ASN A 164 -15.87 -10.54 -6.25
N GLY A 165 -15.36 -10.65 -7.49
CA GLY A 165 -15.38 -9.60 -8.49
C GLY A 165 -14.37 -8.48 -8.29
N PHE A 166 -13.37 -8.67 -7.42
CA PHE A 166 -12.23 -7.76 -7.34
C PHE A 166 -11.16 -8.18 -8.34
N ASP A 167 -10.52 -7.21 -8.97
CA ASP A 167 -9.38 -7.39 -9.88
C ASP A 167 -8.44 -6.17 -9.78
N TRP A 168 -7.24 -6.29 -10.31
CA TRP A 168 -6.25 -5.21 -10.32
C TRP A 168 -5.86 -4.82 -11.74
N ARG A 169 -6.80 -4.90 -12.67
CA ARG A 169 -6.60 -4.49 -14.05
C ARG A 169 -6.53 -2.98 -14.17
N GLU A 170 -5.49 -2.49 -14.81
CA GLU A 170 -5.37 -1.09 -15.16
C GLU A 170 -6.15 -0.77 -16.46
N ASP A 171 -6.25 0.50 -16.84
CA ASP A 171 -7.07 0.94 -17.97
C ASP A 171 -6.63 0.32 -19.32
N ASN A 172 -5.37 -0.10 -19.42
CA ASN A 172 -4.83 -0.80 -20.58
C ASN A 172 -5.08 -2.32 -20.56
N GLY A 173 -5.81 -2.83 -19.59
CA GLY A 173 -6.18 -4.24 -19.45
C GLY A 173 -5.17 -5.12 -18.73
N ILE A 174 -4.00 -4.61 -18.35
CA ILE A 174 -2.98 -5.36 -17.61
C ILE A 174 -3.44 -5.55 -16.16
N ASP A 175 -3.48 -6.80 -15.69
CA ASP A 175 -3.66 -7.09 -14.27
C ASP A 175 -2.31 -6.95 -13.55
N LEU A 176 -2.29 -6.17 -12.48
CA LEU A 176 -1.06 -5.88 -11.76
C LEU A 176 -0.42 -7.13 -11.14
N TYR A 177 -1.21 -8.13 -10.70
CA TYR A 177 -0.67 -9.37 -10.14
C TYR A 177 -0.11 -10.33 -11.20
N ASP A 178 -0.33 -10.08 -12.50
CA ASP A 178 0.34 -10.83 -13.57
C ASP A 178 1.77 -10.31 -13.82
N VAL A 179 2.08 -9.08 -13.41
CA VAL A 179 3.34 -8.40 -13.76
C VAL A 179 4.12 -7.86 -12.57
N LEU A 180 3.53 -7.81 -11.39
CA LEU A 180 4.13 -7.32 -10.15
C LEU A 180 4.00 -8.36 -9.04
N ASP A 181 5.06 -8.59 -8.31
CA ASP A 181 5.04 -9.45 -7.11
C ASP A 181 4.13 -8.85 -6.02
N ARG A 182 4.11 -7.51 -5.93
CA ARG A 182 3.36 -6.78 -4.89
C ARG A 182 2.69 -5.55 -5.47
N VAL A 183 1.40 -5.43 -5.24
CA VAL A 183 0.66 -4.20 -5.51
C VAL A 183 0.80 -3.26 -4.30
N SER A 184 1.70 -2.29 -4.43
CA SER A 184 1.97 -1.20 -3.49
C SER A 184 1.94 0.12 -4.28
N CYS A 185 2.12 1.27 -3.63
CA CYS A 185 2.23 2.55 -4.35
C CYS A 185 3.09 2.40 -5.61
N TRP A 186 2.63 2.91 -6.75
CA TRP A 186 3.36 2.76 -8.02
C TRP A 186 4.79 3.33 -7.97
N CYS A 187 5.03 4.35 -7.12
CA CYS A 187 6.34 4.98 -6.90
C CYS A 187 7.13 4.39 -5.72
N CYS A 188 6.83 3.17 -5.27
CA CYS A 188 7.48 2.56 -4.12
C CYS A 188 8.94 2.20 -4.41
N GLY A 189 9.86 2.74 -3.61
CA GLY A 189 11.30 2.44 -3.72
C GLY A 189 11.68 0.98 -3.36
N ASN A 190 10.74 0.19 -2.83
CA ASN A 190 10.95 -1.24 -2.58
C ASN A 190 10.69 -2.14 -3.79
N LYS A 191 10.24 -1.59 -4.90
CA LYS A 191 10.05 -2.39 -6.13
C LYS A 191 11.40 -2.94 -6.59
N ASN A 192 11.43 -4.23 -6.92
CA ASN A 192 12.62 -4.86 -7.47
C ASN A 192 12.81 -4.48 -8.95
N LEU A 193 13.96 -4.83 -9.55
CA LEU A 193 14.26 -4.47 -10.94
C LEU A 193 13.28 -5.13 -11.93
N ALA A 194 12.78 -6.33 -11.64
CA ALA A 194 11.80 -6.99 -12.51
C ALA A 194 10.48 -6.24 -12.49
N GLU A 195 9.98 -5.84 -11.31
CA GLU A 195 8.78 -5.00 -11.17
C GLU A 195 8.94 -3.64 -11.86
N LEU A 196 10.10 -2.98 -11.74
CA LEU A 196 10.36 -1.70 -12.41
C LEU A 196 10.37 -1.85 -13.92
N ARG A 197 10.96 -2.95 -14.44
CA ARG A 197 10.91 -3.27 -15.86
C ARG A 197 9.49 -3.58 -16.34
N ALA A 198 8.70 -4.26 -15.53
CA ALA A 198 7.29 -4.52 -15.81
C ALA A 198 6.47 -3.21 -15.89
N ILE A 199 6.71 -2.27 -14.96
CA ILE A 199 6.10 -0.94 -15.02
C ILE A 199 6.52 -0.21 -16.30
N TYR A 200 7.81 -0.22 -16.63
CA TYR A 200 8.32 0.40 -17.86
C TYR A 200 7.65 -0.17 -19.13
N ARG A 201 7.53 -1.50 -19.23
CA ARG A 201 7.01 -2.17 -20.42
C ARG A 201 5.49 -2.11 -20.53
N TYR A 202 4.79 -2.31 -19.43
CA TYR A 202 3.36 -2.57 -19.44
C TYR A 202 2.50 -1.45 -18.86
N LEU A 203 3.10 -0.51 -18.14
CA LEU A 203 2.39 0.55 -17.43
C LEU A 203 3.03 1.93 -17.72
N PRO A 204 3.08 2.35 -18.99
CA PRO A 204 3.84 3.53 -19.41
C PRO A 204 3.40 4.82 -18.73
N GLU A 205 2.13 4.98 -18.39
CA GLU A 205 1.63 6.16 -17.67
C GLU A 205 2.31 6.32 -16.30
N TYR A 206 2.54 5.22 -15.58
CA TYR A 206 3.22 5.24 -14.28
C TYR A 206 4.73 5.42 -14.43
N TRP A 207 5.31 4.92 -15.55
CA TRP A 207 6.71 5.16 -15.84
C TRP A 207 6.98 6.64 -16.11
N GLU A 208 6.15 7.31 -16.90
CA GLU A 208 6.27 8.75 -17.13
C GLU A 208 6.03 9.55 -15.84
N ALA A 209 5.12 9.12 -15.00
CA ALA A 209 4.93 9.71 -13.68
C ALA A 209 6.17 9.55 -12.76
N LEU A 210 6.87 8.40 -12.83
CA LEU A 210 8.16 8.19 -12.13
C LEU A 210 9.25 9.14 -12.65
N LYS A 211 9.34 9.35 -13.97
CA LYS A 211 10.27 10.32 -14.58
C LYS A 211 9.97 11.75 -14.13
N ALA A 212 8.70 12.13 -14.14
CA ALA A 212 8.28 13.45 -13.65
C ALA A 212 8.59 13.64 -12.15
N MET A 213 8.52 12.59 -11.34
CA MET A 213 8.99 12.67 -9.94
C MET A 213 10.51 12.74 -9.86
N GLN A 214 11.25 11.99 -10.69
CA GLN A 214 12.71 12.02 -10.70
C GLN A 214 13.25 13.41 -11.05
N SER A 215 12.61 14.16 -11.96
CA SER A 215 13.02 15.52 -12.30
C SER A 215 12.94 16.53 -11.13
N ARG A 216 12.28 16.17 -10.04
CA ARG A 216 12.16 17.01 -8.83
C ARG A 216 13.21 16.69 -7.76
N THR A 217 14.14 15.77 -8.04
CA THR A 217 15.19 15.38 -7.08
C THR A 217 16.41 14.79 -7.78
N ASP A 218 17.60 15.18 -7.32
CA ASP A 218 18.86 14.61 -7.81
C ASP A 218 19.16 13.23 -7.18
N LYS A 219 18.39 12.85 -6.15
CA LYS A 219 18.58 11.55 -5.51
C LYS A 219 18.16 10.43 -6.45
N PRO A 220 19.03 9.43 -6.71
CA PRO A 220 18.69 8.30 -7.54
C PRO A 220 17.54 7.48 -6.91
N PHE A 221 16.72 6.87 -7.77
CA PHE A 221 15.60 6.05 -7.34
C PHE A 221 16.07 4.78 -6.63
N ARG A 222 17.08 4.09 -7.20
CA ARG A 222 17.58 2.80 -6.71
C ARG A 222 19.04 2.58 -7.11
N ASP A 223 19.85 2.02 -6.21
CA ASP A 223 21.20 1.52 -6.47
C ASP A 223 22.06 2.50 -7.32
N GLU A 224 22.01 3.77 -6.93
CA GLU A 224 22.68 4.88 -7.61
C GLU A 224 22.15 5.20 -9.02
N ALA A 225 21.08 4.54 -9.48
CA ALA A 225 20.46 4.79 -10.76
C ALA A 225 19.21 5.67 -10.66
N THR A 226 19.12 6.68 -11.51
CA THR A 226 17.90 7.46 -11.74
C THR A 226 16.93 6.67 -12.62
N ILE A 227 15.67 7.12 -12.70
CA ILE A 227 14.65 6.50 -13.56
C ILE A 227 15.10 6.50 -15.03
N ASP A 228 15.73 7.58 -15.51
CA ASP A 228 16.23 7.66 -16.90
C ASP A 228 17.39 6.67 -17.15
N GLN A 229 18.28 6.50 -16.17
CA GLN A 229 19.36 5.50 -16.27
C GLN A 229 18.83 4.07 -16.26
N LEU A 230 17.78 3.81 -15.49
CA LEU A 230 17.09 2.51 -15.51
C LEU A 230 16.41 2.27 -16.85
N GLN A 231 15.78 3.28 -17.45
CA GLN A 231 15.20 3.18 -18.79
C GLN A 231 16.27 2.81 -19.84
N ILE A 232 17.38 3.54 -19.86
CA ILE A 232 18.50 3.24 -20.79
C ILE A 232 19.00 1.79 -20.60
N ARG A 233 19.07 1.33 -19.36
CA ARG A 233 19.44 -0.05 -19.05
C ARG A 233 18.44 -1.04 -19.63
N PHE A 234 17.15 -0.83 -19.41
CA PHE A 234 16.09 -1.71 -19.91
C PHE A 234 16.06 -1.75 -21.42
N ASP A 235 16.19 -0.61 -22.11
CA ASP A 235 16.26 -0.51 -23.57
C ASP A 235 17.45 -1.30 -24.15
N ARG A 236 18.60 -1.28 -23.47
CA ARG A 236 19.78 -2.05 -23.91
C ARG A 236 19.62 -3.56 -23.70
N GLU A 237 18.97 -3.96 -22.62
CA GLU A 237 18.73 -5.36 -22.33
C GLU A 237 17.68 -5.95 -23.27
N ASP A 238 16.67 -5.18 -23.66
CA ASP A 238 15.62 -5.59 -24.59
C ASP A 238 16.14 -5.74 -26.04
N LYS A 239 17.13 -4.94 -26.45
CA LYS A 239 17.78 -5.08 -27.78
C LYS A 239 18.69 -6.30 -27.90
N LYS A 240 19.00 -6.98 -26.78
CA LYS A 240 19.86 -8.18 -26.75
C LYS A 240 19.07 -9.48 -26.73
N GLN A 241 17.74 -9.40 -26.54
CA GLN A 241 16.81 -10.53 -26.62
C GLN A 241 16.18 -10.61 -28.02
#